data_c55194f826d75a20a171474fbe0e6301
#
_entry.id   c55194f826d75a20a171474fbe0e6301
#
_cell.length_a   1.000
_cell.length_b   1.000
_cell.length_c   1.000
_cell.angle_alpha   90.00
_cell.angle_beta   90.00
_cell.angle_gamma   90.00
#
_symmetry.space_group_name_H-M   'P 1'
#
loop_
_entity.id
_entity.type
_entity.pdbx_description
1 polymer ?
#
loop_
_entity_poly.entity_id
_entity_poly.type
_entity_poly.pdbx_seq_one_letter_code
_entity_poly.pdbx_strand_id
1 'polypeptide(L)'
;VVFLNASTFNSTWILMNSATDVWPDGLGSSSGELGHNVMDHHFRVGASGEVEGYRDRYYYGRRPAGFYIPRFRNVGDDRRDYVRGFGYQGSASRENWEREVAEFSHGADLKRALSQPGGWTIGMTGFGEMLPYHDNRISLDSGVTDAWGLPVLAMSVALQDNERAMRRD
;
A
#
# COMPACT_ATOMS: atom_id res chain seq x y z
N VAL A 1 -2.13 -2.21 -34.43
CA VAL A 1 -2.32 -1.54 -33.15
C VAL A 1 -1.91 -2.54 -32.07
N VAL A 2 -1.07 -2.09 -31.13
CA VAL A 2 -0.63 -2.88 -29.97
C VAL A 2 -1.17 -2.22 -28.72
N PHE A 3 -1.79 -2.99 -27.83
CA PHE A 3 -2.24 -2.55 -26.52
C PHE A 3 -1.26 -3.06 -25.45
N LEU A 4 -0.70 -2.14 -24.66
CA LEU A 4 0.27 -2.46 -23.62
C LEU A 4 -0.42 -2.33 -22.24
N ASN A 5 -0.87 -3.47 -21.69
CA ASN A 5 -1.62 -3.56 -20.44
C ASN A 5 -0.91 -4.45 -19.40
N ALA A 6 0.40 -4.27 -19.23
CA ALA A 6 1.24 -5.14 -18.42
C ALA A 6 1.51 -4.59 -17.01
N SER A 7 0.67 -3.66 -16.51
CA SER A 7 0.89 -2.88 -15.28
C SER A 7 2.11 -1.95 -15.38
N THR A 8 2.29 -1.07 -14.41
CA THR A 8 3.27 0.01 -14.48
C THR A 8 4.69 -0.49 -14.74
N PHE A 9 5.19 -1.40 -13.91
CA PHE A 9 6.56 -1.88 -14.01
C PHE A 9 6.82 -2.67 -15.30
N ASN A 10 5.96 -3.63 -15.61
CA ASN A 10 6.16 -4.45 -16.79
C ASN A 10 5.94 -3.67 -18.09
N SER A 11 5.01 -2.70 -18.11
CA SER A 11 4.85 -1.82 -19.26
C SER A 11 6.10 -0.97 -19.48
N THR A 12 6.67 -0.40 -18.42
CA THR A 12 7.92 0.34 -18.50
C THR A 12 9.09 -0.54 -18.96
N TRP A 13 9.18 -1.75 -18.42
CA TRP A 13 10.19 -2.73 -18.83
C TRP A 13 10.11 -3.09 -20.32
N ILE A 14 8.90 -3.32 -20.82
CA ILE A 14 8.69 -3.60 -22.26
C ILE A 14 9.10 -2.40 -23.11
N LEU A 15 8.73 -1.17 -22.71
CA LEU A 15 9.11 0.03 -23.45
C LEU A 15 10.62 0.24 -23.45
N MET A 16 11.30 0.07 -22.33
CA MET A 16 12.76 0.19 -22.22
C MET A 16 13.50 -0.87 -23.04
N ASN A 17 13.00 -2.11 -23.08
CA ASN A 17 13.58 -3.18 -23.90
C ASN A 17 13.18 -3.09 -25.38
N SER A 18 12.33 -2.14 -25.78
CA SER A 18 11.91 -1.89 -27.16
C SER A 18 12.73 -0.75 -27.80
N ALA A 19 14.05 -0.77 -27.59
CA ALA A 19 14.95 0.20 -28.20
C ALA A 19 15.01 0.06 -29.73
N THR A 20 15.14 1.19 -30.43
CA THR A 20 15.30 1.28 -31.87
C THR A 20 16.28 2.37 -32.22
N ASP A 21 16.66 2.48 -33.50
CA ASP A 21 17.52 3.58 -33.97
C ASP A 21 16.89 4.97 -33.72
N VAL A 22 15.56 5.07 -33.66
CA VAL A 22 14.84 6.32 -33.36
C VAL A 22 14.73 6.55 -31.86
N TRP A 23 14.61 5.50 -31.07
CA TRP A 23 14.52 5.54 -29.61
C TRP A 23 15.54 4.60 -28.96
N PRO A 24 16.81 4.99 -28.90
CA PRO A 24 17.88 4.12 -28.41
C PRO A 24 17.75 3.76 -26.92
N ASP A 25 17.09 4.60 -26.14
CA ASP A 25 16.84 4.39 -24.72
C ASP A 25 15.47 3.76 -24.44
N GLY A 26 14.82 3.18 -25.45
CA GLY A 26 13.51 2.55 -25.35
C GLY A 26 12.40 3.31 -26.09
N LEU A 27 11.34 2.61 -26.40
CA LEU A 27 10.22 3.17 -27.16
C LEU A 27 9.52 4.28 -26.33
N GLY A 28 9.44 5.48 -26.90
CA GLY A 28 8.84 6.65 -26.27
C GLY A 28 9.78 7.43 -25.33
N SER A 29 11.10 7.17 -25.36
CA SER A 29 12.10 7.81 -24.51
C SER A 29 12.47 9.25 -24.90
N SER A 30 11.89 9.82 -25.96
CA SER A 30 12.27 11.13 -26.50
C SER A 30 12.14 12.32 -25.53
N SER A 31 11.28 12.20 -24.51
CA SER A 31 11.15 13.21 -23.44
C SER A 31 12.20 13.11 -22.34
N GLY A 32 12.91 11.97 -22.25
CA GLY A 32 13.78 11.66 -21.12
C GLY A 32 13.05 11.21 -19.85
N GLU A 33 11.72 11.08 -19.88
CA GLU A 33 10.91 10.78 -18.70
C GLU A 33 10.58 9.28 -18.53
N LEU A 34 10.96 8.45 -19.50
CA LEU A 34 10.68 7.01 -19.44
C LEU A 34 11.36 6.39 -18.21
N GLY A 35 10.55 5.86 -17.29
CA GLY A 35 10.99 5.25 -16.05
C GLY A 35 11.16 6.22 -14.87
N HIS A 36 11.11 7.53 -15.07
CA HIS A 36 11.18 8.53 -14.02
C HIS A 36 9.83 8.81 -13.35
N ASN A 37 9.84 9.62 -12.29
CA ASN A 37 8.65 10.07 -11.56
C ASN A 37 7.83 8.92 -10.95
N VAL A 38 8.47 7.87 -10.50
CA VAL A 38 7.80 6.73 -9.86
C VAL A 38 7.16 7.18 -8.56
N MET A 39 5.88 6.95 -8.46
CA MET A 39 5.07 7.25 -7.28
C MET A 39 4.38 5.99 -6.78
N ASP A 40 4.13 5.96 -5.47
CA ASP A 40 3.28 4.98 -4.81
C ASP A 40 2.49 5.66 -3.70
N HIS A 41 1.64 4.92 -3.03
CA HIS A 41 1.00 5.39 -1.82
C HIS A 41 2.00 5.48 -0.67
N HIS A 42 1.94 6.56 0.07
CA HIS A 42 2.54 6.66 1.39
C HIS A 42 1.61 5.92 2.37
N PHE A 43 1.88 4.63 2.59
CA PHE A 43 0.99 3.81 3.40
C PHE A 43 1.76 3.22 4.59
N ARG A 44 2.41 2.77 5.11
CA ARG A 44 3.15 2.20 6.26
C ARG A 44 3.05 3.07 7.53
N VAL A 45 1.92 3.74 7.66
CA VAL A 45 1.55 4.45 8.88
C VAL A 45 0.21 3.94 9.32
N GLY A 46 0.17 3.22 10.41
CA GLY A 46 -1.06 2.62 10.90
C GLY A 46 -0.97 2.32 12.38
N ALA A 47 -2.11 2.05 12.94
CA ALA A 47 -2.27 1.61 14.32
C ALA A 47 -3.31 0.50 14.39
N SER A 48 -3.12 -0.39 15.32
CA SER A 48 -4.10 -1.41 15.68
C SER A 48 -4.12 -1.60 17.18
N GLY A 49 -5.25 -2.05 17.69
CA GLY A 49 -5.40 -2.28 19.11
C GLY A 49 -6.70 -2.99 19.44
N GLU A 50 -6.82 -3.36 20.69
CA GLU A 50 -8.04 -3.92 21.25
C GLU A 50 -8.96 -2.78 21.72
N VAL A 51 -10.27 -3.02 21.60
CA VAL A 51 -11.30 -2.12 22.09
C VAL A 51 -11.93 -2.73 23.34
N GLU A 52 -11.75 -2.07 24.46
CA GLU A 52 -12.36 -2.49 25.71
C GLU A 52 -13.88 -2.34 25.67
N GLY A 53 -14.58 -3.28 26.30
CA GLY A 53 -16.05 -3.29 26.33
C GLY A 53 -16.67 -3.90 25.07
N TYR A 54 -17.92 -3.62 24.86
CA TYR A 54 -18.72 -4.07 23.70
C TYR A 54 -18.74 -5.59 23.48
N ARG A 55 -18.41 -6.39 24.49
CA ARG A 55 -18.37 -7.85 24.37
C ARG A 55 -19.74 -8.48 24.11
N ASP A 56 -20.80 -7.78 24.48
CA ASP A 56 -22.22 -8.12 24.26
C ASP A 56 -22.73 -7.66 22.87
N ARG A 57 -21.90 -6.96 22.08
CA ARG A 57 -22.30 -6.43 20.78
C ARG A 57 -21.93 -7.37 19.66
N TYR A 58 -22.85 -7.52 18.72
CA TYR A 58 -22.69 -8.33 17.52
C TYR A 58 -22.96 -7.48 16.28
N TYR A 59 -22.63 -8.05 15.13
CA TYR A 59 -23.02 -7.47 13.85
C TYR A 59 -24.55 -7.62 13.65
N TYR A 60 -25.19 -6.55 13.22
CA TYR A 60 -26.58 -6.54 12.81
C TYR A 60 -26.68 -6.11 11.35
N GLY A 61 -27.52 -6.80 10.57
CA GLY A 61 -27.71 -6.49 9.16
C GLY A 61 -26.47 -6.82 8.30
N ARG A 62 -26.25 -6.03 7.26
CA ARG A 62 -25.06 -6.21 6.40
C ARG A 62 -23.80 -5.80 7.14
N ARG A 63 -22.83 -6.69 7.15
CA ARG A 63 -21.51 -6.39 7.69
C ARG A 63 -20.76 -5.44 6.76
N PRO A 64 -20.35 -4.25 7.21
CA PRO A 64 -19.51 -3.36 6.41
C PRO A 64 -18.13 -3.99 6.23
N ALA A 65 -17.50 -3.73 5.08
CA ALA A 65 -16.13 -4.19 4.81
C ALA A 65 -15.08 -3.44 5.65
N GLY A 66 -15.41 -2.23 6.09
CA GLY A 66 -14.53 -1.38 6.88
C GLY A 66 -15.08 0.02 7.00
N PHE A 67 -14.21 0.95 7.37
CA PHE A 67 -14.50 2.38 7.40
C PHE A 67 -13.43 3.16 6.64
N TYR A 68 -13.79 4.36 6.22
CA TYR A 68 -12.88 5.29 5.57
C TYR A 68 -13.04 6.68 6.21
N ILE A 69 -11.92 7.26 6.59
CA ILE A 69 -11.84 8.66 7.03
C ILE A 69 -11.19 9.43 5.88
N PRO A 70 -11.96 10.27 5.15
CA PRO A 70 -11.42 11.01 4.03
C PRO A 70 -10.36 12.01 4.47
N ARG A 71 -9.58 12.49 3.52
CA ARG A 71 -8.56 13.52 3.76
C ARG A 71 -9.15 14.73 4.50
N PHE A 72 -8.51 15.11 5.59
CA PHE A 72 -8.88 16.25 6.42
C PHE A 72 -7.71 17.24 6.62
N ARG A 73 -6.51 16.88 6.19
CA ARG A 73 -5.33 17.75 6.18
C ARG A 73 -5.20 18.49 4.85
N ASN A 74 -4.67 19.69 4.91
CA ASN A 74 -4.53 20.59 3.74
C ASN A 74 -5.87 20.81 3.01
N VAL A 75 -6.94 21.00 3.76
CA VAL A 75 -8.30 21.26 3.26
C VAL A 75 -8.79 22.59 3.84
N GLY A 76 -9.43 23.41 3.01
CA GLY A 76 -9.87 24.75 3.42
C GLY A 76 -8.67 25.61 3.80
N ASP A 77 -8.65 26.13 5.03
CA ASP A 77 -7.59 26.98 5.56
C ASP A 77 -6.48 26.20 6.30
N ASP A 78 -6.65 24.91 6.50
CA ASP A 78 -5.61 24.05 7.09
C ASP A 78 -4.39 24.00 6.17
N ARG A 79 -3.21 24.34 6.69
CA ARG A 79 -1.95 24.31 5.95
C ARG A 79 -0.89 23.60 6.78
N ARG A 80 -0.27 22.62 6.17
CA ARG A 80 0.79 21.81 6.76
C ARG A 80 2.14 22.10 6.08
N ASP A 81 3.19 21.58 6.66
CA ASP A 81 4.56 21.65 6.12
C ASP A 81 4.82 20.67 4.96
N TYR A 82 3.77 20.07 4.43
CA TYR A 82 3.77 19.19 3.26
C TYR A 82 2.57 19.50 2.35
N VAL A 83 2.64 19.08 1.10
CA VAL A 83 1.54 19.18 0.14
C VAL A 83 0.79 17.85 0.01
N ARG A 84 -0.39 17.87 -0.59
CA ARG A 84 -1.33 16.74 -0.66
C ARG A 84 -1.97 16.46 0.69
N GLY A 85 -2.09 15.22 1.07
CA GLY A 85 -2.71 14.79 2.32
C GLY A 85 -2.95 13.29 2.31
N PHE A 86 -3.59 12.81 3.35
CA PHE A 86 -3.88 11.39 3.53
C PHE A 86 -5.29 11.19 4.07
N GLY A 87 -5.81 9.99 3.87
CA GLY A 87 -7.00 9.49 4.53
C GLY A 87 -6.68 8.20 5.25
N TYR A 88 -7.58 7.73 6.10
CA TYR A 88 -7.45 6.45 6.78
C TYR A 88 -8.44 5.44 6.23
N GLN A 89 -7.97 4.22 6.06
CA GLN A 89 -8.80 3.04 5.83
C GLN A 89 -8.60 2.07 6.97
N GLY A 90 -9.68 1.50 7.45
CA GLY A 90 -9.59 0.59 8.57
C GLY A 90 -10.79 -0.33 8.69
N SER A 91 -10.67 -1.25 9.62
CA SER A 91 -11.74 -2.17 9.95
C SER A 91 -11.72 -2.52 11.43
N ALA A 92 -12.85 -2.96 11.92
CA ALA A 92 -12.96 -3.56 13.25
C ALA A 92 -13.51 -4.98 13.11
N SER A 93 -12.97 -5.89 13.88
CA SER A 93 -13.40 -7.28 13.91
C SER A 93 -13.36 -7.84 15.31
N ARG A 94 -14.10 -8.91 15.51
CA ARG A 94 -13.95 -9.70 16.74
C ARG A 94 -12.99 -10.85 16.49
N GLU A 95 -12.25 -11.22 17.53
CA GLU A 95 -11.44 -12.42 17.50
C GLU A 95 -12.31 -13.64 17.24
N ASN A 96 -11.81 -14.52 16.41
CA ASN A 96 -12.46 -15.77 16.03
C ASN A 96 -12.10 -16.92 16.99
N TRP A 97 -12.58 -18.09 16.63
CA TRP A 97 -12.21 -19.35 17.26
C TRP A 97 -10.73 -19.72 17.05
N GLU A 98 -10.07 -19.17 16.05
CA GLU A 98 -8.65 -19.36 15.70
C GLU A 98 -7.69 -18.71 16.71
N ARG A 99 -8.22 -17.88 17.63
CA ARG A 99 -7.40 -17.26 18.65
C ARG A 99 -6.70 -18.30 19.52
N GLU A 100 -5.62 -17.92 20.16
CA GLU A 100 -4.69 -18.76 20.92
C GLU A 100 -5.31 -19.64 22.03
N VAL A 101 -6.59 -19.51 22.35
CA VAL A 101 -7.24 -20.38 23.35
C VAL A 101 -7.12 -21.87 23.02
N ALA A 102 -6.94 -22.22 21.75
CA ALA A 102 -6.71 -23.59 21.32
C ALA A 102 -5.35 -24.13 21.78
N GLU A 103 -4.38 -23.27 22.02
CA GLU A 103 -3.04 -23.62 22.47
C GLU A 103 -2.99 -23.94 23.98
N PHE A 104 -3.91 -23.38 24.76
CA PHE A 104 -3.89 -23.42 26.23
C PHE A 104 -5.02 -24.22 26.84
N SER A 105 -5.94 -24.76 26.05
CA SER A 105 -7.14 -25.44 26.54
C SER A 105 -7.46 -26.71 25.77
N HIS A 106 -8.06 -27.65 26.44
CA HIS A 106 -8.58 -28.91 25.85
C HIS A 106 -9.91 -29.31 26.44
N GLY A 107 -10.62 -30.22 25.79
CA GLY A 107 -11.86 -30.81 26.27
C GLY A 107 -12.99 -29.79 26.48
N ALA A 108 -13.61 -29.84 27.65
CA ALA A 108 -14.74 -28.98 28.00
C ALA A 108 -14.33 -27.53 28.18
N ASP A 109 -13.12 -27.25 28.62
CA ASP A 109 -12.61 -25.91 28.83
C ASP A 109 -12.37 -25.22 27.48
N LEU A 110 -11.80 -25.92 26.51
CA LEU A 110 -11.69 -25.44 25.15
C LEU A 110 -13.06 -25.12 24.55
N LYS A 111 -14.03 -26.01 24.69
CA LYS A 111 -15.39 -25.76 24.19
C LYS A 111 -16.02 -24.53 24.80
N ARG A 112 -15.87 -24.32 26.12
CA ARG A 112 -16.35 -23.11 26.80
C ARG A 112 -15.65 -21.84 26.29
N ALA A 113 -14.34 -21.88 26.17
CA ALA A 113 -13.56 -20.76 25.69
C ALA A 113 -13.95 -20.35 24.25
N LEU A 114 -14.12 -21.35 23.36
CA LEU A 114 -14.52 -21.09 21.96
C LEU A 114 -15.98 -20.66 21.82
N SER A 115 -16.86 -20.98 22.77
CA SER A 115 -18.25 -20.55 22.77
C SER A 115 -18.43 -19.08 23.21
N GLN A 116 -17.40 -18.48 23.80
CA GLN A 116 -17.42 -17.07 24.16
C GLN A 116 -16.88 -16.23 23.03
N PRO A 117 -17.55 -15.10 22.71
CA PRO A 117 -17.02 -14.17 21.71
C PRO A 117 -15.68 -13.59 22.18
N GLY A 118 -14.73 -13.44 21.28
CA GLY A 118 -13.48 -12.74 21.53
C GLY A 118 -13.65 -11.23 21.72
N GLY A 119 -12.57 -10.54 22.02
CA GLY A 119 -12.52 -9.08 22.07
C GLY A 119 -12.73 -8.43 20.70
N TRP A 120 -13.00 -7.14 20.72
CA TRP A 120 -12.96 -6.34 19.50
C TRP A 120 -11.56 -5.82 19.24
N THR A 121 -11.12 -5.95 18.01
CA THR A 121 -9.90 -5.32 17.51
C THR A 121 -10.26 -4.28 16.45
N ILE A 122 -9.50 -3.19 16.42
CA ILE A 122 -9.59 -2.17 15.38
C ILE A 122 -8.21 -1.96 14.79
N GLY A 123 -8.16 -1.79 13.48
CA GLY A 123 -6.94 -1.43 12.78
C GLY A 123 -7.22 -0.37 11.74
N MET A 124 -6.28 0.55 11.55
CA MET A 124 -6.35 1.55 10.49
C MET A 124 -4.98 1.80 9.89
N THR A 125 -4.96 2.16 8.63
CA THR A 125 -3.75 2.55 7.89
C THR A 125 -3.99 3.87 7.18
N GLY A 126 -3.05 4.79 7.31
CA GLY A 126 -3.02 6.05 6.58
C GLY A 126 -2.53 5.84 5.15
N PHE A 127 -3.27 6.38 4.19
CA PHE A 127 -2.91 6.38 2.77
C PHE A 127 -2.73 7.82 2.29
N GLY A 128 -1.51 8.16 1.97
CA GLY A 128 -1.15 9.39 1.30
C GLY A 128 -0.49 9.10 -0.04
N GLU A 129 -0.21 10.12 -0.81
CA GLU A 129 0.44 10.00 -2.11
C GLU A 129 1.87 10.53 -2.04
N MET A 130 2.79 9.82 -2.69
CA MET A 130 4.13 10.34 -2.97
C MET A 130 4.06 11.40 -4.06
N LEU A 131 4.99 12.36 -4.03
CA LEU A 131 5.16 13.29 -5.12
C LEU A 131 5.99 12.66 -6.26
N PRO A 132 5.80 13.12 -7.51
CA PRO A 132 6.56 12.64 -8.66
C PRO A 132 7.97 13.25 -8.69
N TYR A 133 8.86 12.68 -7.91
CA TYR A 133 10.26 13.09 -7.94
C TYR A 133 10.97 12.44 -9.11
N HIS A 134 11.67 13.23 -9.90
CA HIS A 134 12.40 12.75 -11.08
C HIS A 134 13.44 11.67 -10.71
N ASP A 135 14.07 11.76 -9.54
CA ASP A 135 15.06 10.78 -9.07
C ASP A 135 14.45 9.44 -8.66
N ASN A 136 13.14 9.40 -8.38
CA ASN A 136 12.42 8.16 -8.18
C ASN A 136 12.20 7.50 -9.54
N ARG A 137 12.97 6.45 -9.82
CA ARG A 137 13.03 5.88 -11.17
C ARG A 137 13.15 4.38 -11.20
N ILE A 138 12.78 3.85 -12.34
CA ILE A 138 13.04 2.49 -12.79
C ILE A 138 14.03 2.58 -13.95
N SER A 139 14.98 1.66 -14.00
CA SER A 139 15.94 1.51 -15.10
C SER A 139 16.16 0.05 -15.42
N LEU A 140 16.78 -0.25 -16.54
CA LEU A 140 17.26 -1.61 -16.82
C LEU A 140 18.58 -1.84 -16.08
N ASP A 141 18.72 -3.01 -15.44
CA ASP A 141 19.99 -3.47 -14.88
C ASP A 141 20.73 -4.27 -15.96
N SER A 142 21.78 -3.69 -16.49
CA SER A 142 22.59 -4.34 -17.53
C SER A 142 23.46 -5.49 -17.01
N GLY A 143 23.62 -5.60 -15.70
CA GLY A 143 24.41 -6.66 -15.07
C GLY A 143 23.60 -7.92 -14.73
N VAL A 144 22.28 -7.83 -14.77
CA VAL A 144 21.38 -8.95 -14.43
C VAL A 144 20.36 -9.16 -15.52
N THR A 145 20.23 -10.39 -15.97
CA THR A 145 19.25 -10.80 -16.99
C THR A 145 18.26 -11.82 -16.45
N ASP A 146 17.07 -11.83 -17.03
CA ASP A 146 16.08 -12.87 -16.79
C ASP A 146 16.41 -14.20 -17.47
N ALA A 147 15.52 -15.19 -17.37
CA ALA A 147 15.71 -16.52 -17.99
C ALA A 147 15.76 -16.49 -19.52
N TRP A 148 15.34 -15.41 -20.16
CA TRP A 148 15.37 -15.22 -21.62
C TRP A 148 16.51 -14.32 -22.08
N GLY A 149 17.38 -13.89 -21.17
CA GLY A 149 18.53 -13.04 -21.46
C GLY A 149 18.21 -11.55 -21.59
N LEU A 150 17.03 -11.11 -21.16
CA LEU A 150 16.65 -9.70 -21.17
C LEU A 150 17.05 -9.03 -19.85
N PRO A 151 17.53 -7.76 -19.87
CA PRO A 151 17.84 -7.00 -18.66
C PRO A 151 16.62 -6.91 -17.74
N VAL A 152 16.81 -7.11 -16.46
CA VAL A 152 15.76 -6.94 -15.45
C VAL A 152 15.60 -5.48 -15.03
N LEU A 153 14.50 -5.15 -14.33
CA LEU A 153 14.31 -3.81 -13.77
C LEU A 153 15.11 -3.63 -12.48
N ALA A 154 15.81 -2.51 -12.41
CA ALA A 154 16.28 -1.92 -11.18
C ALA A 154 15.38 -0.75 -10.77
N MET A 155 15.08 -0.62 -9.49
CA MET A 155 14.24 0.44 -8.96
C MET A 155 14.99 1.25 -7.90
N SER A 156 15.02 2.57 -8.07
CA SER A 156 15.55 3.54 -7.11
C SER A 156 14.43 4.48 -6.70
N VAL A 157 13.81 4.23 -5.57
CA VAL A 157 12.67 5.01 -5.06
C VAL A 157 12.88 5.32 -3.59
N ALA A 158 12.73 6.58 -3.22
CA ALA A 158 12.87 7.04 -1.84
C ALA A 158 11.75 8.01 -1.46
N LEU A 159 11.31 7.92 -0.21
CA LEU A 159 10.47 8.93 0.42
C LEU A 159 11.32 10.17 0.69
N GLN A 160 10.83 11.33 0.29
CA GLN A 160 11.51 12.61 0.50
C GLN A 160 10.87 13.41 1.65
N ASP A 161 11.18 14.68 1.76
CA ASP A 161 10.77 15.47 2.91
C ASP A 161 9.25 15.67 3.01
N ASN A 162 8.56 15.72 1.88
CA ASN A 162 7.11 15.80 1.84
C ASN A 162 6.44 14.60 2.49
N GLU A 163 6.83 13.39 2.10
CA GLU A 163 6.28 12.14 2.64
C GLU A 163 6.70 11.93 4.09
N ARG A 164 7.93 12.33 4.44
CA ARG A 164 8.41 12.26 5.83
C ARG A 164 7.63 13.21 6.73
N ALA A 165 7.30 14.43 6.25
CA ALA A 165 6.48 15.37 6.98
C ALA A 165 5.05 14.85 7.14
N MET A 166 4.43 14.36 6.06
CA MET A 166 3.11 13.72 6.09
C MET A 166 3.05 12.53 7.06
N ARG A 167 4.12 11.75 7.14
CA ARG A 167 4.20 10.61 8.06
C ARG A 167 4.26 11.01 9.53
N ARG A 168 4.80 12.18 9.85
CA ARG A 168 4.86 12.69 11.23
C ARG A 168 3.52 13.22 11.73
N ASP A 169 2.65 13.76 10.86
CA ASP A 169 1.33 14.28 11.18
C ASP A 169 0.30 13.15 11.38
#